data_f2ce2ee4923dab3d0ec733229fc46dbb
#
_entry.id   f2ce2ee4923dab3d0ec733229fc46dbb
#
_cell.length_a   1.000
_cell.length_b   1.000
_cell.length_c   1.000
_cell.angle_alpha   90.00
_cell.angle_beta   90.00
_cell.angle_gamma   90.00
#
_symmetry.space_group_name_H-M   'P 1'
#
loop_
_entity.id
_entity.type
_entity.pdbx_description
1 polymer ?
#
loop_
_entity_poly.entity_id
_entity_poly.type
_entity_poly.pdbx_seq_one_letter_code
_entity_poly.pdbx_strand_id
1 'polypeptide(L)'
;ELSGDRNISCSTCHSPAGFTGDALSTSIGAGGTGENQLRVVSSGSMVARNAPPLFNLGAGNTRMFWDGRVSRDNATGALTTPESTLNGITPARADVASQLTSALAAQAMFPVASDVEMRGAVGNEIRAAADNQAVWAALMARLVGTNNGTTGGMAAYRSLFSAAYPGVAYDDLNFGHAARAIAAFETASYAAFHSPLDEFLRGNPNALSADAKA
;
A
#
# COMPACT_ATOMS: atom_id res chain seq x y z
N GLU A 1 -9.04 -9.22 -0.50
CA GLU A 1 -9.95 -8.70 0.54
C GLU A 1 -9.91 -7.17 0.67
N LEU A 2 -8.83 -6.52 0.21
CA LEU A 2 -8.65 -5.07 0.33
C LEU A 2 -9.34 -4.26 -0.77
N SER A 3 -9.87 -4.87 -1.83
CA SER A 3 -10.71 -4.17 -2.82
C SER A 3 -12.19 -4.27 -2.49
N GLY A 4 -12.97 -3.32 -2.95
CA GLY A 4 -14.42 -3.28 -2.70
C GLY A 4 -15.12 -4.55 -3.16
N ASP A 5 -14.92 -4.94 -4.39
CA ASP A 5 -15.52 -6.13 -4.99
C ASP A 5 -14.72 -7.43 -4.74
N ARG A 6 -13.61 -7.38 -3.99
CA ARG A 6 -12.74 -8.51 -3.65
C ARG A 6 -12.15 -9.25 -4.85
N ASN A 7 -12.11 -8.61 -6.00
CA ASN A 7 -11.72 -9.20 -7.29
C ASN A 7 -10.35 -8.71 -7.80
N ILE A 8 -9.74 -7.74 -7.12
CA ILE A 8 -8.38 -7.24 -7.41
C ILE A 8 -7.54 -7.19 -6.14
N SER A 9 -6.24 -7.26 -6.32
CA SER A 9 -5.23 -7.12 -5.28
C SER A 9 -4.16 -6.11 -5.70
N CYS A 10 -3.24 -5.76 -4.82
CA CYS A 10 -2.09 -4.92 -5.17
C CYS A 10 -1.31 -5.52 -6.35
N SER A 11 -1.12 -6.86 -6.35
CA SER A 11 -0.41 -7.56 -7.43
C SER A 11 -1.15 -7.58 -8.77
N THR A 12 -2.41 -7.16 -8.83
CA THR A 12 -3.14 -6.99 -10.11
C THR A 12 -2.51 -5.87 -10.95
N CYS A 13 -2.05 -4.79 -10.31
CA CYS A 13 -1.37 -3.67 -10.95
C CYS A 13 0.16 -3.67 -10.67
N HIS A 14 0.59 -4.24 -9.53
CA HIS A 14 2.00 -4.36 -9.17
C HIS A 14 2.48 -5.81 -9.31
N SER A 15 2.44 -6.32 -10.56
CA SER A 15 2.77 -7.71 -10.84
C SER A 15 4.27 -7.97 -10.83
N PRO A 16 4.74 -9.02 -10.14
CA PRO A 16 6.14 -9.45 -10.25
C PRO A 16 6.57 -9.76 -11.70
N ALA A 17 5.65 -10.28 -12.52
CA ALA A 17 5.93 -10.56 -13.94
C ALA A 17 6.12 -9.28 -14.78
N GLY A 18 5.58 -8.14 -14.32
CA GLY A 18 5.76 -6.80 -14.92
C GLY A 18 6.78 -5.94 -14.17
N PHE A 19 7.76 -6.56 -13.48
CA PHE A 19 8.73 -5.84 -12.62
C PHE A 19 8.04 -4.98 -11.56
N THR A 20 6.97 -5.51 -10.96
CA THR A 20 6.10 -4.86 -9.99
C THR A 20 5.30 -3.67 -10.52
N GLY A 21 5.17 -3.54 -11.82
CA GLY A 21 4.20 -2.72 -12.55
C GLY A 21 3.19 -3.60 -13.28
N ASP A 22 2.26 -3.00 -14.02
CA ASP A 22 1.26 -3.72 -14.82
C ASP A 22 1.63 -3.84 -16.32
N ALA A 23 2.72 -3.19 -16.71
CA ALA A 23 3.20 -3.10 -18.09
C ALA A 23 2.15 -2.51 -19.08
N LEU A 24 1.19 -1.75 -18.59
CA LEU A 24 0.24 -0.98 -19.36
C LEU A 24 0.70 0.47 -19.47
N SER A 25 0.33 1.16 -20.54
CA SER A 25 0.60 2.60 -20.66
C SER A 25 -0.18 3.43 -19.63
N THR A 26 -1.33 2.92 -19.20
CA THR A 26 -2.21 3.50 -18.18
C THR A 26 -2.86 2.36 -17.42
N SER A 27 -2.74 2.39 -16.10
CA SER A 27 -3.26 1.33 -15.23
C SER A 27 -4.78 1.24 -15.25
N ILE A 28 -5.29 0.03 -15.05
CA ILE A 28 -6.72 -0.26 -14.98
C ILE A 28 -7.01 -0.86 -13.61
N GLY A 29 -7.68 -0.09 -12.76
CA GLY A 29 -8.05 -0.48 -11.40
C GLY A 29 -9.37 -1.25 -11.34
N ALA A 30 -10.19 -0.90 -10.35
CA ALA A 30 -11.52 -1.48 -10.21
C ALA A 30 -12.37 -1.29 -11.47
N GLY A 31 -13.12 -2.32 -11.86
CA GLY A 31 -13.88 -2.31 -13.10
C GLY A 31 -13.12 -2.82 -14.33
N GLY A 32 -11.86 -3.22 -14.18
CA GLY A 32 -11.14 -3.98 -15.21
C GLY A 32 -11.24 -5.48 -15.02
N THR A 33 -11.05 -6.22 -16.09
CA THR A 33 -10.96 -7.68 -16.12
C THR A 33 -9.63 -8.13 -16.74
N GLY A 34 -9.17 -9.32 -16.37
CA GLY A 34 -7.86 -9.83 -16.77
C GLY A 34 -6.74 -9.39 -15.82
N GLU A 35 -5.54 -9.81 -16.12
CA GLU A 35 -4.35 -9.56 -15.30
C GLU A 35 -3.20 -9.00 -16.14
N ASN A 36 -2.37 -8.17 -15.53
CA ASN A 36 -1.17 -7.60 -16.14
C ASN A 36 -1.47 -6.94 -17.50
N GLN A 37 -0.66 -7.22 -18.51
CA GLN A 37 -0.80 -6.68 -19.88
C GLN A 37 -2.11 -7.09 -20.60
N LEU A 38 -2.78 -8.13 -20.10
CA LEU A 38 -4.05 -8.60 -20.65
C LEU A 38 -5.27 -7.96 -19.96
N ARG A 39 -5.03 -7.05 -19.02
CA ARG A 39 -6.11 -6.37 -18.32
C ARG A 39 -6.78 -5.37 -19.24
N VAL A 40 -8.10 -5.44 -19.32
CA VAL A 40 -8.95 -4.57 -20.14
C VAL A 40 -10.01 -3.88 -19.30
N VAL A 41 -10.40 -2.68 -19.71
CA VAL A 41 -11.53 -1.97 -19.08
C VAL A 41 -12.82 -2.68 -19.44
N SER A 42 -13.57 -3.10 -18.43
CA SER A 42 -14.92 -3.67 -18.61
C SER A 42 -15.99 -2.71 -18.07
N SER A 43 -15.69 -1.99 -16.98
CA SER A 43 -16.51 -0.92 -16.42
C SER A 43 -15.60 -0.02 -15.57
N GLY A 44 -16.00 1.22 -15.35
CA GLY A 44 -15.21 2.15 -14.51
C GLY A 44 -14.15 2.92 -15.26
N SER A 45 -13.26 3.54 -14.52
CA SER A 45 -12.27 4.48 -15.02
C SER A 45 -10.87 3.89 -15.05
N MET A 46 -10.08 4.34 -16.01
CA MET A 46 -8.64 4.12 -16.03
C MET A 46 -7.98 4.95 -14.92
N VAL A 47 -6.95 4.42 -14.32
CA VAL A 47 -6.10 5.19 -13.40
C VAL A 47 -5.23 6.14 -14.24
N ALA A 48 -5.19 7.41 -13.87
CA ALA A 48 -4.55 8.44 -14.69
C ALA A 48 -3.03 8.25 -14.89
N ARG A 49 -2.41 7.36 -14.13
CA ARG A 49 -0.97 7.07 -14.17
C ARG A 49 -0.69 5.59 -14.14
N ASN A 50 0.44 5.22 -14.73
CA ASN A 50 0.95 3.86 -14.67
C ASN A 50 1.29 3.45 -13.22
N ALA A 51 1.12 2.17 -12.90
CA ALA A 51 1.56 1.60 -11.63
C ALA A 51 3.10 1.64 -11.54
N PRO A 52 3.68 2.37 -10.59
CA PRO A 52 5.13 2.46 -10.48
C PRO A 52 5.70 1.15 -9.93
N PRO A 53 6.96 0.80 -10.23
CA PRO A 53 7.62 -0.33 -9.62
C PRO A 53 7.77 -0.14 -8.10
N LEU A 54 7.75 -1.25 -7.35
CA LEU A 54 7.85 -1.27 -5.89
C LEU A 54 9.28 -1.48 -5.38
N PHE A 55 10.25 -1.71 -6.27
CA PHE A 55 11.63 -1.97 -5.88
C PHE A 55 12.22 -0.80 -5.08
N ASN A 56 12.86 -1.15 -3.97
CA ASN A 56 13.60 -0.22 -3.10
C ASN A 56 12.77 0.92 -2.48
N LEU A 57 11.44 0.86 -2.51
CA LEU A 57 10.60 1.88 -1.87
C LEU A 57 10.80 1.93 -0.35
N GLY A 58 11.17 0.81 0.28
CA GLY A 58 11.52 0.74 1.70
C GLY A 58 12.89 1.32 2.07
N ALA A 59 13.68 1.83 1.10
CA ALA A 59 15.04 2.35 1.30
C ALA A 59 15.12 3.74 1.98
N GLY A 60 14.14 4.09 2.79
CA GLY A 60 14.13 5.37 3.52
C GLY A 60 13.56 6.54 2.73
N ASN A 61 12.80 6.28 1.67
CA ASN A 61 12.09 7.31 0.94
C ASN A 61 11.14 8.07 1.88
N THR A 62 11.24 9.39 1.86
CA THR A 62 10.42 10.28 2.70
C THR A 62 9.20 10.82 1.98
N ARG A 63 9.10 10.59 0.66
CA ARG A 63 7.99 11.05 -0.19
C ARG A 63 7.51 9.92 -1.07
N MET A 64 6.19 9.81 -1.23
CA MET A 64 5.50 8.81 -2.03
C MET A 64 4.51 9.47 -2.98
N PHE A 65 4.11 8.73 -3.99
CA PHE A 65 3.42 9.17 -5.19
C PHE A 65 4.28 10.13 -6.04
N TRP A 66 3.94 10.25 -7.31
CA TRP A 66 4.67 11.08 -8.28
C TRP A 66 4.69 12.57 -7.91
N ASP A 67 3.69 13.05 -7.18
CA ASP A 67 3.51 14.44 -6.75
C ASP A 67 3.99 14.69 -5.31
N GLY A 68 4.44 13.64 -4.61
CA GLY A 68 4.92 13.74 -3.23
C GLY A 68 3.82 14.03 -2.20
N ARG A 69 2.53 13.84 -2.57
CA ARG A 69 1.38 14.16 -1.69
C ARG A 69 1.32 13.36 -0.38
N VAL A 70 2.09 12.28 -0.29
CA VAL A 70 2.33 11.59 0.96
C VAL A 70 3.79 11.74 1.32
N SER A 71 4.07 12.28 2.48
CA SER A 71 5.44 12.41 2.99
C SER A 71 5.49 12.21 4.50
N ARG A 72 6.69 11.87 4.97
CA ARG A 72 7.00 11.77 6.39
C ARG A 72 8.32 12.48 6.67
N ASP A 73 8.30 13.37 7.63
CA ASP A 73 9.50 13.97 8.19
C ASP A 73 10.17 12.94 9.12
N ASN A 74 11.40 12.55 8.81
CA ASN A 74 12.10 11.52 9.59
C ASN A 74 12.59 12.02 10.95
N ALA A 75 12.77 13.33 11.14
CA ALA A 75 13.23 13.90 12.40
C ALA A 75 12.08 14.02 13.42
N THR A 76 10.91 14.42 12.97
CA THR A 76 9.74 14.68 13.82
C THR A 76 8.70 13.56 13.80
N GLY A 77 8.71 12.73 12.76
CA GLY A 77 7.68 11.74 12.48
C GLY A 77 6.41 12.33 11.87
N ALA A 78 6.36 13.64 11.64
CA ALA A 78 5.17 14.31 11.09
C ALA A 78 4.83 13.81 9.71
N LEU A 79 3.55 13.52 9.48
CA LEU A 79 3.00 13.14 8.19
C LEU A 79 2.41 14.34 7.47
N THR A 80 2.50 14.33 6.16
CA THR A 80 1.69 15.13 5.24
C THR A 80 1.00 14.18 4.28
N THR A 81 -0.32 14.17 4.25
CA THR A 81 -1.12 13.25 3.44
C THR A 81 -2.38 13.95 2.94
N PRO A 82 -3.10 13.39 1.93
CA PRO A 82 -4.43 13.85 1.56
C PRO A 82 -5.49 13.75 2.68
N GLU A 83 -5.21 12.97 3.73
CA GLU A 83 -6.11 12.81 4.89
C GLU A 83 -5.60 13.67 6.05
N SER A 84 -6.24 14.82 6.26
CA SER A 84 -5.80 15.83 7.23
C SER A 84 -5.75 15.32 8.68
N THR A 85 -6.56 14.33 9.03
CA THR A 85 -6.61 13.75 10.37
C THR A 85 -5.36 12.97 10.76
N LEU A 86 -4.52 12.61 9.77
CA LEU A 86 -3.23 11.92 9.97
C LEU A 86 -2.03 12.88 10.01
N ASN A 87 -2.22 14.16 9.70
CA ASN A 87 -1.15 15.09 9.42
C ASN A 87 -0.57 15.76 10.66
N GLY A 88 0.70 16.15 10.57
CA GLY A 88 1.41 16.91 11.59
C GLY A 88 2.06 16.05 12.69
N ILE A 89 2.51 16.71 13.72
CA ILE A 89 3.17 16.11 14.91
C ILE A 89 2.12 15.59 15.90
N THR A 90 0.96 16.24 15.96
CA THR A 90 -0.17 15.88 16.82
C THR A 90 -1.43 15.63 15.98
N PRO A 91 -1.47 14.51 15.23
CA PRO A 91 -2.60 14.23 14.36
C PRO A 91 -3.87 13.91 15.15
N ALA A 92 -5.03 14.27 14.61
CA ALA A 92 -6.33 13.98 15.23
C ALA A 92 -6.58 12.45 15.37
N ARG A 93 -6.03 11.66 14.42
CA ARG A 93 -6.04 10.18 14.47
C ARG A 93 -4.64 9.66 14.83
N ALA A 94 -4.18 10.02 16.03
CA ALA A 94 -2.89 9.58 16.55
C ALA A 94 -2.80 8.04 16.67
N ASP A 95 -3.92 7.36 16.92
CA ASP A 95 -4.05 5.92 16.96
C ASP A 95 -3.66 5.25 15.63
N VAL A 96 -4.05 5.84 14.52
CA VAL A 96 -3.67 5.38 13.16
C VAL A 96 -2.29 5.87 12.79
N ALA A 97 -2.02 7.17 12.96
CA ALA A 97 -0.78 7.81 12.52
C ALA A 97 0.47 7.21 13.19
N SER A 98 0.37 6.77 14.45
CA SER A 98 1.46 6.09 15.18
C SER A 98 1.91 4.77 14.53
N GLN A 99 1.04 4.13 13.76
CA GLN A 99 1.39 2.91 13.01
C GLN A 99 2.13 3.22 11.70
N LEU A 100 2.03 4.44 11.18
CA LEU A 100 2.60 4.85 9.90
C LEU A 100 4.06 5.27 10.06
N THR A 101 4.92 4.30 10.37
CA THR A 101 6.32 4.51 10.75
C THR A 101 7.24 4.89 9.59
N SER A 102 6.74 4.86 8.35
CA SER A 102 7.44 5.28 7.13
C SER A 102 6.49 5.97 6.15
N ALA A 103 7.02 6.71 5.20
CA ALA A 103 6.21 7.27 4.11
C ALA A 103 5.56 6.17 3.27
N LEU A 104 6.21 5.01 3.14
CA LEU A 104 5.66 3.83 2.46
C LEU A 104 4.42 3.29 3.20
N ALA A 105 4.47 3.18 4.54
CA ALA A 105 3.30 2.78 5.32
C ALA A 105 2.16 3.80 5.19
N ALA A 106 2.46 5.09 5.19
CA ALA A 106 1.46 6.13 4.98
C ALA A 106 0.85 6.07 3.56
N GLN A 107 1.66 5.74 2.54
CA GLN A 107 1.19 5.58 1.16
C GLN A 107 0.20 4.43 1.04
N ALA A 108 0.44 3.29 1.69
CA ALA A 108 -0.39 2.10 1.62
C ALA A 108 -1.84 2.30 2.12
N MET A 109 -2.11 3.41 2.82
CA MET A 109 -3.46 3.80 3.25
C MET A 109 -4.39 4.17 2.07
N PHE A 110 -3.87 4.68 0.95
CA PHE A 110 -4.66 5.42 -0.04
C PHE A 110 -5.18 4.59 -1.23
N PRO A 111 -4.49 3.61 -1.80
CA PRO A 111 -4.99 2.85 -2.95
C PRO A 111 -6.34 2.18 -2.67
N VAL A 112 -6.53 1.67 -1.46
CA VAL A 112 -7.78 1.03 -1.03
C VAL A 112 -8.96 2.01 -0.92
N ALA A 113 -8.67 3.30 -0.73
CA ALA A 113 -9.66 4.37 -0.63
C ALA A 113 -9.90 5.09 -1.98
N SER A 114 -9.15 4.75 -3.02
CA SER A 114 -9.28 5.35 -4.35
C SER A 114 -10.40 4.72 -5.16
N ASP A 115 -11.31 5.54 -5.64
CA ASP A 115 -12.46 5.13 -6.45
C ASP A 115 -12.05 4.41 -7.74
N VAL A 116 -10.97 4.87 -8.35
CA VAL A 116 -10.48 4.32 -9.62
C VAL A 116 -9.54 3.15 -9.44
N GLU A 117 -8.95 2.98 -8.22
CA GLU A 117 -8.02 1.89 -7.95
C GLU A 117 -8.71 0.68 -7.32
N MET A 118 -9.21 0.80 -6.08
CA MET A 118 -9.62 -0.40 -5.33
C MET A 118 -11.02 -0.35 -4.69
N ARG A 119 -11.72 0.80 -4.64
CA ARG A 119 -13.05 0.86 -3.99
C ARG A 119 -14.14 0.03 -4.69
N GLY A 120 -13.94 -0.29 -5.97
CA GLY A 120 -14.86 -1.17 -6.71
C GLY A 120 -16.15 -0.48 -7.19
N ALA A 121 -17.10 -1.30 -7.60
CA ALA A 121 -18.38 -0.86 -8.15
C ALA A 121 -19.34 -0.34 -7.06
N VAL A 122 -20.35 0.41 -7.50
CA VAL A 122 -21.47 0.79 -6.62
C VAL A 122 -22.19 -0.48 -6.13
N GLY A 123 -22.53 -0.53 -4.85
CA GLY A 123 -23.25 -1.63 -4.23
C GLY A 123 -22.45 -2.43 -3.20
N ASN A 124 -21.12 -2.25 -3.13
CA ASN A 124 -20.32 -2.84 -2.07
C ASN A 124 -20.12 -1.83 -0.89
N GLU A 125 -19.81 -2.35 0.31
CA GLU A 125 -19.69 -1.56 1.53
C GLU A 125 -18.50 -0.59 1.52
N ILE A 126 -17.43 -0.91 0.77
CA ILE A 126 -16.26 -0.05 0.66
C ILE A 126 -16.57 1.15 -0.24
N ARG A 127 -17.31 0.92 -1.33
CA ARG A 127 -17.76 2.00 -2.22
C ARG A 127 -18.79 2.91 -1.56
N ALA A 128 -19.63 2.35 -0.70
CA ALA A 128 -20.65 3.10 0.05
C ALA A 128 -20.09 3.92 1.20
N ALA A 129 -18.86 3.67 1.64
CA ALA A 129 -18.23 4.38 2.74
C ALA A 129 -18.09 5.88 2.43
N ALA A 130 -18.45 6.73 3.40
CA ALA A 130 -18.57 8.18 3.19
C ALA A 130 -17.22 8.88 3.00
N ASP A 131 -16.19 8.39 3.66
CA ASP A 131 -14.85 8.98 3.69
C ASP A 131 -13.77 7.90 3.86
N ASN A 132 -12.51 8.31 3.89
CA ASN A 132 -11.37 7.39 4.06
C ASN A 132 -11.42 6.63 5.39
N GLN A 133 -11.85 7.29 6.48
CA GLN A 133 -11.93 6.65 7.80
C GLN A 133 -12.93 5.50 7.78
N ALA A 134 -14.09 5.71 7.15
CA ALA A 134 -15.13 4.70 6.99
C ALA A 134 -14.66 3.54 6.08
N VAL A 135 -13.93 3.83 5.01
CA VAL A 135 -13.28 2.80 4.16
C VAL A 135 -12.35 1.93 5.00
N TRP A 136 -11.44 2.54 5.75
CA TRP A 136 -10.46 1.83 6.56
C TRP A 136 -11.11 1.00 7.67
N ALA A 137 -12.14 1.55 8.33
CA ALA A 137 -12.90 0.80 9.34
C ALA A 137 -13.63 -0.40 8.74
N ALA A 138 -14.28 -0.25 7.57
CA ALA A 138 -14.96 -1.34 6.89
C ALA A 138 -13.98 -2.44 6.44
N LEU A 139 -12.79 -2.07 5.96
CA LEU A 139 -11.75 -3.04 5.61
C LEU A 139 -11.26 -3.81 6.84
N MET A 140 -11.04 -3.15 7.98
CA MET A 140 -10.64 -3.84 9.20
C MET A 140 -11.74 -4.77 9.72
N ALA A 141 -12.99 -4.34 9.69
CA ALA A 141 -14.13 -5.22 10.03
C ALA A 141 -14.20 -6.45 9.13
N ARG A 142 -13.86 -6.31 7.84
CA ARG A 142 -13.76 -7.42 6.88
C ARG A 142 -12.61 -8.37 7.21
N LEU A 143 -11.47 -7.85 7.67
CA LEU A 143 -10.28 -8.65 7.98
C LEU A 143 -10.39 -9.33 9.35
N VAL A 144 -10.56 -8.56 10.40
CA VAL A 144 -10.48 -9.06 11.78
C VAL A 144 -11.83 -9.13 12.51
N GLY A 145 -12.88 -8.53 11.94
CA GLY A 145 -14.20 -8.49 12.54
C GLY A 145 -14.40 -7.30 13.48
N THR A 146 -15.51 -7.32 14.19
CA THR A 146 -15.90 -6.38 15.24
C THR A 146 -16.19 -7.12 16.54
N ASN A 147 -16.48 -6.39 17.65
CA ASN A 147 -16.69 -7.00 18.96
C ASN A 147 -15.55 -7.94 19.35
N ASN A 148 -14.34 -7.46 19.28
CA ASN A 148 -13.10 -8.19 19.52
C ASN A 148 -13.01 -9.51 18.72
N GLY A 149 -13.38 -9.44 17.43
CA GLY A 149 -13.29 -10.55 16.49
C GLY A 149 -14.40 -11.60 16.59
N THR A 150 -15.43 -11.36 17.42
CA THR A 150 -16.56 -12.30 17.58
C THR A 150 -17.62 -12.16 16.49
N THR A 151 -17.66 -11.01 15.80
CA THR A 151 -18.61 -10.72 14.72
C THR A 151 -17.87 -10.47 13.42
N GLY A 152 -18.14 -11.29 12.41
CA GLY A 152 -17.51 -11.18 11.09
C GLY A 152 -16.02 -11.49 11.11
N GLY A 153 -15.29 -10.92 10.15
CA GLY A 153 -13.85 -11.12 10.00
C GLY A 153 -13.48 -12.53 9.55
N MET A 154 -12.19 -12.74 9.38
CA MET A 154 -11.63 -13.99 8.87
C MET A 154 -10.62 -14.56 9.86
N ALA A 155 -10.79 -15.82 10.27
CA ALA A 155 -9.91 -16.47 11.25
C ALA A 155 -8.43 -16.42 10.85
N ALA A 156 -8.12 -16.59 9.56
CA ALA A 156 -6.76 -16.53 9.06
C ALA A 156 -6.13 -15.15 9.28
N TYR A 157 -6.86 -14.04 8.99
CA TYR A 157 -6.36 -12.70 9.23
C TYR A 157 -6.23 -12.40 10.72
N ARG A 158 -7.17 -12.82 11.56
CA ARG A 158 -7.04 -12.70 13.02
C ARG A 158 -5.75 -13.36 13.53
N SER A 159 -5.46 -14.57 13.07
CA SER A 159 -4.22 -15.28 13.43
C SER A 159 -2.98 -14.49 13.01
N LEU A 160 -2.95 -13.97 11.79
CA LEU A 160 -1.82 -13.18 11.27
C LEU A 160 -1.64 -11.87 12.05
N PHE A 161 -2.73 -11.15 12.34
CA PHE A 161 -2.65 -9.91 13.11
C PHE A 161 -2.24 -10.16 14.56
N SER A 162 -2.73 -11.24 15.20
CA SER A 162 -2.29 -11.62 16.56
C SER A 162 -0.79 -11.96 16.62
N ALA A 163 -0.27 -12.60 15.57
CA ALA A 163 1.15 -12.90 15.47
C ALA A 163 2.01 -11.65 15.24
N ALA A 164 1.52 -10.72 14.40
CA ALA A 164 2.25 -9.49 14.07
C ALA A 164 2.17 -8.43 15.17
N TYR A 165 1.07 -8.40 15.92
CA TYR A 165 0.77 -7.38 16.95
C TYR A 165 0.33 -8.07 18.25
N PRO A 166 1.23 -8.78 18.95
CA PRO A 166 0.89 -9.54 20.16
C PRO A 166 0.37 -8.60 21.25
N GLY A 167 -0.75 -8.99 21.88
CA GLY A 167 -1.37 -8.24 22.97
C GLY A 167 -2.27 -7.09 22.53
N VAL A 168 -2.40 -6.81 21.23
CA VAL A 168 -3.35 -5.82 20.74
C VAL A 168 -4.72 -6.48 20.54
N ALA A 169 -5.78 -5.94 21.16
CA ALA A 169 -7.14 -6.43 20.96
C ALA A 169 -7.60 -6.16 19.52
N TYR A 170 -8.49 -7.00 18.98
CA TYR A 170 -8.95 -6.83 17.58
C TYR A 170 -9.67 -5.50 17.35
N ASP A 171 -10.39 -4.99 18.34
CA ASP A 171 -11.08 -3.69 18.24
C ASP A 171 -10.10 -2.48 18.27
N ASP A 172 -8.87 -2.68 18.76
CA ASP A 172 -7.80 -1.66 18.75
C ASP A 172 -6.98 -1.70 17.46
N LEU A 173 -7.11 -2.78 16.67
CA LEU A 173 -6.48 -2.85 15.36
C LEU A 173 -7.18 -1.91 14.38
N ASN A 174 -6.41 -1.05 13.75
CA ASN A 174 -6.88 -0.13 12.72
C ASN A 174 -6.12 -0.33 11.42
N PHE A 175 -6.54 0.32 10.33
CA PHE A 175 -5.92 0.13 9.03
C PHE A 175 -4.46 0.60 8.96
N GLY A 176 -4.00 1.43 9.89
CA GLY A 176 -2.58 1.76 10.05
C GLY A 176 -1.72 0.52 10.33
N HIS A 177 -2.22 -0.44 11.11
CA HIS A 177 -1.55 -1.73 11.33
C HIS A 177 -1.44 -2.53 10.02
N ALA A 178 -2.51 -2.58 9.23
CA ALA A 178 -2.49 -3.23 7.92
C ALA A 178 -1.52 -2.54 6.95
N ALA A 179 -1.54 -1.22 6.89
CA ALA A 179 -0.65 -0.42 6.05
C ALA A 179 0.83 -0.60 6.45
N ARG A 180 1.12 -0.67 7.75
CA ARG A 180 2.46 -0.98 8.26
C ARG A 180 2.91 -2.39 7.85
N ALA A 181 2.02 -3.38 7.90
CA ALA A 181 2.32 -4.74 7.46
C ALA A 181 2.59 -4.79 5.93
N ILE A 182 1.82 -4.05 5.11
CA ILE A 182 2.06 -3.92 3.67
C ILE A 182 3.44 -3.31 3.42
N ALA A 183 3.78 -2.21 4.07
CA ALA A 183 5.09 -1.57 3.92
C ALA A 183 6.25 -2.49 4.36
N ALA A 184 6.07 -3.27 5.42
CA ALA A 184 7.07 -4.24 5.87
C ALA A 184 7.26 -5.35 4.83
N PHE A 185 6.18 -5.85 4.24
CA PHE A 185 6.22 -6.83 3.14
C PHE A 185 6.95 -6.26 1.91
N GLU A 186 6.60 -5.06 1.46
CA GLU A 186 7.24 -4.43 0.31
C GLU A 186 8.73 -4.19 0.54
N THR A 187 9.09 -3.71 1.74
CA THR A 187 10.49 -3.50 2.13
C THR A 187 11.30 -4.79 2.10
N ALA A 188 10.74 -5.90 2.58
CA ALA A 188 11.43 -7.17 2.63
C ALA A 188 11.47 -7.88 1.27
N SER A 189 10.36 -7.84 0.51
CA SER A 189 10.19 -8.63 -0.71
C SER A 189 10.77 -7.96 -1.95
N TYR A 190 10.83 -6.62 -1.98
CA TYR A 190 11.29 -5.85 -3.13
C TYR A 190 12.58 -5.08 -2.88
N ALA A 191 13.39 -5.54 -1.93
CA ALA A 191 14.75 -5.04 -1.73
C ALA A 191 15.66 -5.56 -2.85
N ALA A 192 16.29 -4.66 -3.60
CA ALA A 192 17.19 -4.96 -4.72
C ALA A 192 18.43 -4.09 -4.65
N PHE A 193 19.30 -4.39 -3.65
CA PHE A 193 20.50 -3.61 -3.35
C PHE A 193 21.81 -4.35 -3.70
N HIS A 194 21.76 -5.32 -4.62
CA HIS A 194 22.90 -6.13 -5.05
C HIS A 194 23.12 -6.08 -6.57
N SER A 195 22.76 -4.95 -7.20
CA SER A 195 23.06 -4.75 -8.61
C SER A 195 24.57 -4.55 -8.82
N PRO A 196 25.11 -4.73 -10.03
CA PRO A 196 26.49 -4.37 -10.33
C PRO A 196 26.84 -2.91 -9.97
N LEU A 197 25.88 -1.99 -10.11
CA LEU A 197 26.07 -0.59 -9.70
C LEU A 197 26.18 -0.47 -8.17
N ASP A 198 25.35 -1.18 -7.41
CA ASP A 198 25.42 -1.16 -5.95
C ASP A 198 26.78 -1.70 -5.46
N GLU A 199 27.26 -2.78 -6.06
CA GLU A 199 28.58 -3.34 -5.74
C GLU A 199 29.73 -2.40 -6.12
N PHE A 200 29.62 -1.71 -7.24
CA PHE A 200 30.59 -0.69 -7.64
C PHE A 200 30.64 0.47 -6.62
N LEU A 201 29.47 0.97 -6.22
CA LEU A 201 29.35 2.04 -5.23
C LEU A 201 29.85 1.62 -3.84
N ARG A 202 29.82 0.32 -3.53
CA ARG A 202 30.41 -0.24 -2.31
C ARG A 202 31.93 -0.44 -2.39
N GLY A 203 32.55 -0.07 -3.50
CA GLY A 203 33.98 -0.10 -3.66
C GLY A 203 34.54 -1.31 -4.44
N ASN A 204 33.69 -2.09 -5.12
CA ASN A 204 34.15 -3.13 -6.04
C ASN A 204 34.35 -2.55 -7.46
N PRO A 205 35.61 -2.18 -7.87
CA PRO A 205 35.85 -1.54 -9.15
C PRO A 205 35.59 -2.46 -10.35
N ASN A 206 35.47 -3.76 -10.12
CA ASN A 206 35.28 -4.78 -11.19
C ASN A 206 33.82 -5.15 -11.37
N ALA A 207 32.90 -4.57 -10.59
CA ALA A 207 31.47 -4.88 -10.68
C ALA A 207 30.81 -4.34 -11.96
N LEU A 208 31.35 -3.26 -12.54
CA LEU A 208 30.90 -2.70 -13.80
C LEU A 208 31.89 -2.99 -14.93
N SER A 209 31.39 -3.20 -16.14
CA SER A 209 32.23 -3.25 -17.34
C SER A 209 32.90 -1.90 -17.63
N ALA A 210 33.92 -1.90 -18.51
CA ALA A 210 34.55 -0.65 -18.93
C ALA A 210 33.56 0.31 -19.57
N ASP A 211 32.67 -0.20 -20.43
CA ASP A 211 31.66 0.59 -21.14
C ASP A 211 30.60 1.17 -20.17
N ALA A 212 30.27 0.43 -19.10
CA ALA A 212 29.33 0.92 -18.08
C ALA A 212 29.92 1.99 -17.15
N LYS A 213 31.24 2.18 -17.16
CA LYS A 213 31.95 3.22 -16.40
C LYS A 213 32.24 4.48 -17.21
N ALA A 214 32.14 4.40 -18.56
CA ALA A 214 32.37 5.51 -19.48
C ALA A 214 31.12 6.44 -19.51
#